data_6676fc7c6eea4cd6f7bbfd102c0185a8
#
_entry.id   6676fc7c6eea4cd6f7bbfd102c0185a8
#
_cell.length_a   1.000
_cell.length_b   1.000
_cell.length_c   1.000
_cell.angle_alpha   90.00
_cell.angle_beta   90.00
_cell.angle_gamma   90.00
#
_symmetry.space_group_name_H-M   'P 1'
#
loop_
_entity.id
_entity.type
_entity.pdbx_description
1 polymer ?
#
loop_
_entity_poly.entity_id
_entity_poly.type
_entity_poly.pdbx_seq_one_letter_code
_entity_poly.pdbx_strand_id
1 'polypeptide(L)'
;MRIEPLTEASLPACLEIYNYYVVNTAFSLEEAALTRQEYAARAERVTRRYPFLVAKDGNAVVGFAYLDVFNSRSAYRHTADLSIYVAHNALHRRVGAALLDTIEEAARAQ
;
A
#
# COMPACT_ATOMS: atom_id res chain seq x y z
N MET A 1 -9.38 8.20 12.80
CA MET A 1 -8.62 7.71 11.62
C MET A 1 -9.57 7.48 10.46
N ARG A 2 -9.14 7.85 9.27
CA ARG A 2 -9.96 7.75 8.07
C ARG A 2 -9.22 6.90 7.04
N ILE A 3 -9.95 6.02 6.34
CA ILE A 3 -9.36 5.22 5.26
C ILE A 3 -10.06 5.59 3.97
N GLU A 4 -9.27 5.95 2.96
CA GLU A 4 -9.79 6.42 1.68
C GLU A 4 -8.92 5.93 0.53
N PRO A 5 -9.43 5.97 -0.71
CA PRO A 5 -8.60 5.58 -1.85
C PRO A 5 -7.40 6.49 -2.02
N LEU A 6 -6.34 5.93 -2.59
CA LEU A 6 -5.14 6.69 -2.91
C LEU A 6 -5.45 7.86 -3.83
N THR A 7 -4.85 9.01 -3.55
CA THR A 7 -4.92 10.18 -4.41
C THR A 7 -3.51 10.64 -4.73
N GLU A 8 -3.38 11.51 -5.72
CA GLU A 8 -2.07 12.10 -6.02
C GLU A 8 -1.50 12.84 -4.82
N ALA A 9 -2.36 13.47 -4.04
CA ALA A 9 -1.92 14.22 -2.87
C ALA A 9 -1.32 13.33 -1.79
N SER A 10 -1.77 12.09 -1.67
CA SER A 10 -1.28 11.17 -0.65
C SER A 10 -0.09 10.32 -1.13
N LEU A 11 0.19 10.33 -2.43
CA LEU A 11 1.24 9.49 -3.00
C LEU A 11 2.63 9.73 -2.39
N PRO A 12 3.09 10.98 -2.24
CA PRO A 12 4.42 11.20 -1.67
C PRO A 12 4.57 10.66 -0.25
N ALA A 13 3.52 10.76 0.55
CA ALA A 13 3.57 10.24 1.93
C ALA A 13 3.61 8.71 1.94
N CYS A 14 2.89 8.06 1.05
CA CYS A 14 2.95 6.60 0.90
C CYS A 14 4.35 6.16 0.48
N LEU A 15 4.95 6.87 -0.45
CA LEU A 15 6.32 6.59 -0.89
C LEU A 15 7.31 6.71 0.26
N GLU A 16 7.15 7.72 1.08
CA GLU A 16 8.01 7.92 2.24
C GLU A 16 7.94 6.73 3.19
N ILE A 17 6.73 6.24 3.46
CA ILE A 17 6.53 5.06 4.31
C ILE A 17 7.17 3.83 3.65
N TYR A 18 6.93 3.62 2.38
CA TYR A 18 7.47 2.48 1.65
C TYR A 18 9.00 2.48 1.68
N ASN A 19 9.60 3.62 1.37
CA ASN A 19 11.05 3.72 1.33
C ASN A 19 11.70 3.59 2.70
N TYR A 20 11.00 3.97 3.75
CA TYR A 20 11.49 3.70 5.10
C TYR A 20 11.77 2.21 5.29
N TYR A 21 10.82 1.37 4.86
CA TYR A 21 10.99 -0.07 5.01
C TYR A 21 12.01 -0.64 4.05
N VAL A 22 12.13 -0.09 2.86
CA VAL A 22 13.17 -0.52 1.92
C VAL A 22 14.55 -0.28 2.48
N VAL A 23 14.76 0.88 3.09
CA VAL A 23 16.08 1.28 3.60
C VAL A 23 16.40 0.63 4.94
N ASN A 24 15.40 0.43 5.79
CA ASN A 24 15.62 0.04 7.18
C ASN A 24 15.28 -1.41 7.51
N THR A 25 14.71 -2.16 6.58
CA THR A 25 14.29 -3.53 6.86
C THR A 25 14.57 -4.43 5.67
N ALA A 26 14.39 -5.74 5.89
CA ALA A 26 14.52 -6.73 4.82
C ALA A 26 13.14 -7.16 4.29
N PHE A 27 12.09 -6.46 4.63
CA PHE A 27 10.75 -6.84 4.20
C PHE A 27 10.48 -6.59 2.72
N SER A 28 11.20 -5.67 2.11
CA SER A 28 11.01 -5.33 0.71
C SER A 28 12.01 -6.07 -0.15
N LEU A 29 11.61 -6.41 -1.37
CA LEU A 29 12.51 -7.00 -2.36
C LEU A 29 13.31 -5.95 -3.12
N GLU A 30 13.04 -4.67 -2.86
CA GLU A 30 13.78 -3.60 -3.52
C GLU A 30 15.16 -3.46 -2.94
N GLU A 31 16.14 -3.22 -3.78
CA GLU A 31 17.52 -3.02 -3.34
C GLU A 31 17.80 -1.59 -2.94
N ALA A 32 17.00 -0.65 -3.44
CA ALA A 32 17.16 0.77 -3.16
C ALA A 32 15.80 1.43 -3.09
N ALA A 33 15.76 2.59 -2.44
CA ALA A 33 14.55 3.38 -2.38
C ALA A 33 14.05 3.75 -3.78
N LEU A 34 12.75 3.76 -3.95
CA LEU A 34 12.15 4.12 -5.23
C LEU A 34 12.08 5.63 -5.37
N THR A 35 12.18 6.10 -6.61
CA THR A 35 11.93 7.52 -6.90
C THR A 35 10.41 7.75 -6.91
N ARG A 36 10.03 9.02 -6.83
CA ARG A 36 8.62 9.39 -6.92
C ARG A 36 8.02 8.91 -8.24
N GLN A 37 8.74 9.02 -9.32
CA GLN A 37 8.28 8.63 -10.63
C GLN A 37 8.06 7.12 -10.71
N GLU A 38 8.98 6.35 -10.19
CA GLU A 38 8.86 4.89 -10.17
C GLU A 38 7.67 4.44 -9.33
N TYR A 39 7.49 5.06 -8.17
CA TYR A 39 6.39 4.70 -7.29
C TYR A 39 5.04 5.09 -7.89
N ALA A 40 4.98 6.26 -8.51
CA ALA A 40 3.74 6.71 -9.15
C ALA A 40 3.31 5.77 -10.29
N ALA A 41 4.27 5.30 -11.07
CA ALA A 41 3.97 4.34 -12.14
C ALA A 41 3.44 3.03 -11.59
N ARG A 42 4.02 2.56 -10.49
CA ARG A 42 3.57 1.33 -9.84
C ARG A 42 2.15 1.51 -9.28
N ALA A 43 1.89 2.63 -8.62
CA ALA A 43 0.59 2.91 -8.05
C ALA A 43 -0.48 3.00 -9.13
N GLU A 44 -0.16 3.62 -10.26
CA GLU A 44 -1.09 3.71 -11.38
C GLU A 44 -1.44 2.32 -11.91
N ARG A 45 -0.46 1.46 -12.05
CA ARG A 45 -0.69 0.09 -12.50
C ARG A 45 -1.63 -0.66 -11.55
N VAL A 46 -1.39 -0.53 -10.26
CA VAL A 46 -2.20 -1.21 -9.26
C VAL A 46 -3.63 -0.69 -9.26
N THR A 47 -3.80 0.63 -9.26
CA THR A 47 -5.13 1.23 -9.11
C THR A 47 -6.04 1.01 -10.31
N ARG A 48 -5.49 0.59 -11.44
CA ARG A 48 -6.30 0.26 -12.61
C ARG A 48 -7.19 -0.96 -12.38
N ARG A 49 -6.79 -1.86 -11.49
CA ARG A 49 -7.49 -3.13 -11.30
C ARG A 49 -7.83 -3.45 -9.86
N TYR A 50 -7.09 -2.90 -8.92
CA TYR A 50 -7.17 -3.32 -7.54
C TYR A 50 -7.31 -2.12 -6.62
N PRO A 51 -7.90 -2.32 -5.43
CA PRO A 51 -7.98 -1.25 -4.46
C PRO A 51 -6.60 -0.86 -3.92
N PHE A 52 -6.41 0.42 -3.68
CA PHE A 52 -5.23 0.95 -3.02
C PHE A 52 -5.75 1.98 -2.02
N LEU A 53 -5.66 1.64 -0.74
CA LEU A 53 -6.27 2.42 0.32
C LEU A 53 -5.21 3.08 1.20
N VAL A 54 -5.54 4.26 1.69
CA VAL A 54 -4.65 5.06 2.51
C VAL A 54 -5.33 5.37 3.83
N ALA A 55 -4.63 5.16 4.93
CA ALA A 55 -5.12 5.51 6.26
C ALA A 55 -4.55 6.85 6.67
N LYS A 56 -5.42 7.76 7.09
CA LYS A 56 -5.04 9.10 7.52
C LYS A 56 -5.50 9.36 8.95
N ASP A 57 -4.64 10.02 9.70
CA ASP A 57 -4.97 10.53 11.01
C ASP A 57 -4.87 12.06 10.91
N GLY A 58 -6.03 12.73 10.84
CA GLY A 58 -6.05 14.14 10.47
C GLY A 58 -5.55 14.30 9.05
N ASN A 59 -4.50 15.08 8.86
CA ASN A 59 -3.90 15.27 7.55
C ASN A 59 -2.69 14.38 7.30
N ALA A 60 -2.32 13.56 8.27
CA ALA A 60 -1.11 12.73 8.16
C ALA A 60 -1.47 11.34 7.64
N VAL A 61 -0.73 10.87 6.64
CA VAL A 61 -0.83 9.49 6.18
C VAL A 61 -0.08 8.62 7.17
N VAL A 62 -0.77 7.65 7.75
CA VAL A 62 -0.17 6.75 8.76
C VAL A 62 -0.02 5.32 8.27
N GLY A 63 -0.54 5.01 7.09
CA GLY A 63 -0.38 3.68 6.49
C GLY A 63 -1.09 3.58 5.17
N PHE A 64 -0.86 2.47 4.48
CA PHE A 64 -1.57 2.18 3.25
C PHE A 64 -1.61 0.67 3.01
N ALA A 65 -2.54 0.24 2.17
CA ALA A 65 -2.69 -1.15 1.79
C ALA A 65 -3.14 -1.24 0.35
N TYR A 66 -2.67 -2.25 -0.35
CA TYR A 66 -3.10 -2.47 -1.73
C TYR A 66 -3.03 -3.94 -2.09
N LEU A 67 -3.73 -4.29 -3.16
CA LEU A 67 -3.65 -5.60 -3.77
C LEU A 67 -2.91 -5.48 -5.09
N ASP A 68 -2.15 -6.51 -5.44
CA ASP A 68 -1.46 -6.54 -6.72
C ASP A 68 -1.40 -8.00 -7.18
N VAL A 69 -1.27 -8.20 -8.48
CA VAL A 69 -1.10 -9.53 -9.02
C VAL A 69 0.30 -10.02 -8.75
N PHE A 70 0.37 -11.16 -8.10
CA PHE A 70 1.65 -11.81 -7.92
C PHE A 70 1.94 -12.63 -9.17
N ASN A 71 3.08 -12.48 -9.69
CA ASN A 71 3.66 -13.17 -10.83
C ASN A 71 2.72 -13.92 -11.76
N SER A 72 2.60 -13.42 -12.95
CA SER A 72 1.68 -13.90 -13.95
C SER A 72 2.01 -15.22 -14.60
N ARG A 73 3.06 -15.91 -14.18
CA ARG A 73 3.44 -17.12 -14.86
C ARG A 73 2.64 -18.32 -14.53
N SER A 74 1.81 -18.25 -13.59
CA SER A 74 1.26 -19.48 -13.09
C SER A 74 -0.21 -19.61 -13.41
N ALA A 75 -0.72 -20.78 -13.08
CA ALA A 75 -2.13 -21.05 -13.09
C ALA A 75 -2.89 -20.25 -12.04
N TYR A 76 -2.21 -19.50 -11.21
CA TYR A 76 -2.82 -18.73 -10.13
C TYR A 76 -3.20 -17.32 -10.54
N ARG A 77 -3.70 -17.16 -11.73
CA ARG A 77 -4.06 -15.86 -12.27
C ARG A 77 -5.09 -15.08 -11.46
N HIS A 78 -5.76 -15.73 -10.56
CA HIS A 78 -6.76 -15.07 -9.71
C HIS A 78 -6.22 -14.71 -8.34
N THR A 79 -4.96 -15.00 -8.08
CA THR A 79 -4.35 -14.72 -6.79
C THR A 79 -3.80 -13.30 -6.79
N ALA A 80 -4.16 -12.55 -5.77
CA ALA A 80 -3.61 -11.22 -5.57
C ALA A 80 -2.88 -11.17 -4.24
N ASP A 81 -1.72 -10.52 -4.22
CA ASP A 81 -0.97 -10.31 -3.00
C ASP A 81 -1.46 -9.07 -2.28
N LEU A 82 -1.64 -9.21 -1.00
CA LEU A 82 -1.99 -8.10 -0.13
C LEU A 82 -0.72 -7.52 0.46
N SER A 83 -0.57 -6.21 0.36
CA SER A 83 0.53 -5.47 0.97
C SER A 83 -0.02 -4.42 1.91
N ILE A 84 0.48 -4.40 3.14
CA ILE A 84 0.09 -3.42 4.14
C ILE A 84 1.35 -2.81 4.74
N TYR A 85 1.43 -1.49 4.71
CA TYR A 85 2.54 -0.76 5.30
C TYR A 85 2.01 0.29 6.26
N VAL A 86 2.57 0.32 7.47
CA VAL A 86 2.17 1.27 8.50
C VAL A 86 3.38 2.12 8.85
N ALA A 87 3.19 3.42 8.98
CA ALA A 87 4.27 4.31 9.37
C ALA A 87 4.88 3.82 10.69
N HIS A 88 6.21 3.83 10.77
CA HIS A 88 6.90 3.25 11.91
C HIS A 88 6.54 3.91 13.25
N ASN A 89 6.10 5.14 13.20
CA ASN A 89 5.68 5.86 14.41
C ASN A 89 4.18 5.67 14.74
N ALA A 90 3.49 4.84 13.97
CA ALA A 90 2.05 4.58 14.18
C ALA A 90 1.73 3.09 14.34
N LEU A 91 2.73 2.26 14.57
CA LEU A 91 2.54 0.81 14.61
C LEU A 91 1.60 0.33 15.71
N HIS A 92 1.51 1.06 16.80
CA HIS A 92 0.67 0.67 17.93
C HIS A 92 -0.77 1.17 17.85
N ARG A 93 -1.16 1.82 16.76
CA ARG A 93 -2.48 2.45 16.64
C ARG A 93 -3.51 1.61 15.90
N ARG A 94 -3.26 0.33 15.72
CA ARG A 94 -4.16 -0.58 15.03
C ARG A 94 -4.45 -0.17 13.57
N VAL A 95 -3.56 0.58 12.98
CA VAL A 95 -3.71 1.03 11.59
C VAL A 95 -3.75 -0.15 10.63
N GLY A 96 -2.84 -1.11 10.84
CA GLY A 96 -2.77 -2.28 9.99
C GLY A 96 -4.05 -3.09 9.99
N ALA A 97 -4.65 -3.30 11.17
CA ALA A 97 -5.88 -4.05 11.29
C ALA A 97 -7.04 -3.35 10.57
N ALA A 98 -7.13 -2.02 10.72
CA ALA A 98 -8.17 -1.25 10.05
C ALA A 98 -8.02 -1.30 8.53
N LEU A 99 -6.79 -1.19 8.04
CA LEU A 99 -6.51 -1.31 6.61
C LEU A 99 -6.86 -2.69 6.09
N LEU A 100 -6.49 -3.73 6.82
CA LEU A 100 -6.80 -5.10 6.43
C LEU A 100 -8.30 -5.30 6.28
N ASP A 101 -9.08 -4.90 7.27
CA ASP A 101 -10.53 -5.05 7.23
C ASP A 101 -11.14 -4.31 6.05
N THR A 102 -10.68 -3.09 5.81
CA THR A 102 -11.24 -2.26 4.75
C THR A 102 -10.90 -2.80 3.37
N ILE A 103 -9.65 -3.25 3.19
CA ILE A 103 -9.24 -3.75 1.87
C ILE A 103 -9.87 -5.10 1.57
N GLU A 104 -10.11 -5.93 2.58
CA GLU A 104 -10.83 -7.18 2.36
C GLU A 104 -12.26 -6.92 1.89
N GLU A 105 -12.91 -5.94 2.46
CA GLU A 105 -14.24 -5.53 2.04
C GLU A 105 -14.23 -5.03 0.60
N ALA A 106 -13.26 -4.19 0.26
CA ALA A 106 -13.13 -3.66 -1.10
C ALA A 106 -12.86 -4.78 -2.10
N ALA A 107 -12.06 -5.76 -1.72
CA ALA A 107 -11.76 -6.90 -2.60
C ALA A 107 -13.00 -7.76 -2.86
N ARG A 108 -13.84 -7.93 -1.84
CA ARG A 108 -15.07 -8.72 -2.02
C ARG A 108 -16.09 -8.04 -2.92
N ALA A 109 -16.00 -6.74 -3.05
CA ALA A 109 -16.92 -5.97 -3.88
C ALA A 109 -16.60 -6.05 -5.37
N GLN A 110 -15.48 -6.62 -5.72
CA GLN A 110 -15.07 -6.73 -7.13
C GLN A 110 -15.51 -8.03 -7.78
#